data_76db1e15fe5cd5756595cc13deed9e4e
#
_entry.id   76db1e15fe5cd5756595cc13deed9e4e
#
_cell.length_a   1.000
_cell.length_b   1.000
_cell.length_c   1.000
_cell.angle_alpha   90.00
_cell.angle_beta   90.00
_cell.angle_gamma   90.00
#
_symmetry.space_group_name_H-M   'P 1'
#
loop_
_entity.id
_entity.type
_entity.pdbx_description
1 polymer ?
#
loop_
_entity_poly.entity_id
_entity_poly.type
_entity_poly.pdbx_seq_one_letter_code
_entity_poly.pdbx_strand_id
1 'polypeptide(L)'
;WVEHFAQRFHQLCVRFGVDLIGGDTTKGPLSAHITVIGDVPTGMAVGRQGLKPGDDLWLFGPDLGGARAYLDVLQNTQADHALWAERYWRPEPQFDFGIALRNVASAMIDISDGLCQDLMHLVERAKKPASIKLQSQMIPLCADLVDRLGTQTALEYALTGGDDYCLL
;
A
#
# COMPACT_ATOMS: atom_id res chain seq x y z
N TRP A 1 -4.06 25.25 -11.85
CA TRP A 1 -3.51 24.00 -11.36
C TRP A 1 -3.24 24.04 -9.84
N VAL A 2 -2.45 25.01 -9.37
CA VAL A 2 -2.06 25.14 -7.93
C VAL A 2 -3.29 25.19 -7.02
N GLU A 3 -4.29 25.98 -7.37
CA GLU A 3 -5.53 26.10 -6.60
C GLU A 3 -6.26 24.76 -6.47
N HIS A 4 -6.45 24.04 -7.57
CA HIS A 4 -7.10 22.72 -7.56
C HIS A 4 -6.28 21.69 -6.75
N PHE A 5 -4.96 21.71 -6.88
CA PHE A 5 -4.09 20.86 -6.07
C PHE A 5 -4.26 21.17 -4.58
N ALA A 6 -4.18 22.46 -4.19
CA ALA A 6 -4.32 22.88 -2.80
C ALA A 6 -5.69 22.49 -2.21
N GLN A 7 -6.77 22.67 -2.97
CA GLN A 7 -8.12 22.27 -2.54
C GLN A 7 -8.22 20.76 -2.30
N ARG A 8 -7.70 19.94 -3.22
CA ARG A 8 -7.71 18.48 -3.08
C ARG A 8 -6.83 18.01 -1.93
N PHE A 9 -5.65 18.60 -1.81
CA PHE A 9 -4.73 18.32 -0.70
C PHE A 9 -5.39 18.64 0.65
N HIS A 10 -6.01 19.82 0.78
CA HIS A 10 -6.73 20.21 1.98
C HIS A 10 -7.89 19.24 2.30
N GLN A 11 -8.67 18.84 1.29
CA GLN A 11 -9.76 17.87 1.48
C GLN A 11 -9.26 16.54 2.04
N LEU A 12 -8.10 16.04 1.56
CA LEU A 12 -7.47 14.84 2.09
C LEU A 12 -6.97 15.04 3.52
N CYS A 13 -6.34 16.18 3.81
CA CYS A 13 -5.92 16.51 5.17
C CYS A 13 -7.10 16.48 6.14
N VAL A 14 -8.21 17.11 5.79
CA VAL A 14 -9.44 17.12 6.62
C VAL A 14 -9.98 15.69 6.78
N ARG A 15 -10.04 14.91 5.70
CA ARG A 15 -10.55 13.54 5.74
C ARG A 15 -9.77 12.64 6.70
N PHE A 16 -8.46 12.80 6.74
CA PHE A 16 -7.57 11.96 7.55
C PHE A 16 -7.13 12.62 8.88
N GLY A 17 -7.71 13.77 9.24
CA GLY A 17 -7.37 14.46 10.49
C GLY A 17 -5.91 14.92 10.55
N VAL A 18 -5.35 15.34 9.41
CA VAL A 18 -3.98 15.83 9.28
C VAL A 18 -3.99 17.34 9.14
N ASP A 19 -3.17 18.04 9.92
CA ASP A 19 -3.01 19.49 9.83
C ASP A 19 -1.90 19.87 8.85
N LEU A 20 -2.20 20.79 7.94
CA LEU A 20 -1.18 21.42 7.11
C LEU A 20 -0.49 22.52 7.90
N ILE A 21 0.73 22.27 8.37
CA ILE A 21 1.46 23.17 9.27
C ILE A 21 2.42 24.13 8.55
N GLY A 22 2.64 23.95 7.27
CA GLY A 22 3.52 24.81 6.49
C GLY A 22 3.76 24.32 5.09
N GLY A 23 4.53 25.10 4.36
CA GLY A 23 4.92 24.80 2.97
C GLY A 23 5.36 26.06 2.24
N ASP A 24 5.88 25.86 1.05
CA ASP A 24 6.30 26.92 0.15
C ASP A 24 5.94 26.57 -1.30
N THR A 25 5.80 27.59 -2.13
CA THR A 25 5.55 27.43 -3.57
C THR A 25 6.57 28.23 -4.35
N THR A 26 7.37 27.53 -5.16
CA THR A 26 8.44 28.14 -5.95
C THR A 26 8.19 27.94 -7.44
N LYS A 27 8.82 28.80 -8.26
CA LYS A 27 8.80 28.65 -9.71
C LYS A 27 9.86 27.64 -10.13
N GLY A 28 9.46 26.60 -10.86
CA GLY A 28 10.37 25.56 -11.35
C GLY A 28 9.64 24.49 -12.16
N PRO A 29 10.29 23.34 -12.42
CA PRO A 29 9.62 22.17 -12.95
C PRO A 29 8.49 21.73 -12.02
N LEU A 30 7.42 21.21 -12.59
CA LEU A 30 6.28 20.74 -11.80
C LEU A 30 6.71 19.58 -10.88
N SER A 31 6.72 19.84 -9.59
CA SER A 31 7.02 18.84 -8.56
C SER A 31 6.24 19.17 -7.28
N ALA A 32 5.94 18.15 -6.50
CA ALA A 32 5.36 18.30 -5.17
C ALA A 32 6.13 17.40 -4.20
N HIS A 33 6.59 17.98 -3.11
CA HIS A 33 7.25 17.26 -2.03
C HIS A 33 6.42 17.40 -0.76
N ILE A 34 6.07 16.28 -0.14
CA ILE A 34 5.26 16.27 1.07
C ILE A 34 6.08 15.62 2.19
N THR A 35 6.21 16.33 3.31
CA THR A 35 6.77 15.78 4.54
C THR A 35 5.64 15.59 5.54
N VAL A 36 5.49 14.38 6.04
CA VAL A 36 4.51 14.05 7.08
C VAL A 36 5.24 13.82 8.39
N ILE A 37 4.74 14.45 9.45
CA ILE A 37 5.23 14.27 10.82
C ILE A 37 4.04 13.77 11.64
N GLY A 38 4.27 12.74 12.42
CA GLY A 38 3.27 12.19 13.33
C GLY A 38 3.91 11.70 14.62
N ASP A 39 3.10 11.46 15.62
CA ASP A 39 3.51 10.88 16.88
C ASP A 39 2.78 9.57 17.13
N VAL A 40 3.45 8.73 17.90
CA VAL A 40 2.92 7.44 18.33
C VAL A 40 3.11 7.34 19.84
N PRO A 41 2.09 6.93 20.61
CA PRO A 41 2.25 6.76 22.05
C PRO A 41 3.44 5.85 22.37
N THR A 42 4.15 6.20 23.43
CA THR A 42 5.37 5.47 23.83
C THR A 42 5.12 3.97 23.97
N GLY A 43 5.92 3.17 23.30
CA GLY A 43 5.82 1.71 23.29
C GLY A 43 4.76 1.11 22.36
N MET A 44 3.97 1.94 21.64
CA MET A 44 2.91 1.47 20.76
C MET A 44 3.27 1.45 19.27
N ALA A 45 4.52 1.79 18.93
CA ALA A 45 4.97 1.69 17.55
C ALA A 45 5.08 0.21 17.12
N VAL A 46 4.42 -0.17 16.04
CA VAL A 46 4.57 -1.48 15.42
C VAL A 46 5.47 -1.33 14.21
N GLY A 47 6.65 -1.91 14.29
CA GLY A 47 7.64 -1.84 13.22
C GLY A 47 7.81 -3.17 12.49
N ARG A 48 8.73 -3.19 11.51
CA ARG A 48 9.01 -4.37 10.68
C ARG A 48 9.80 -5.49 11.42
N GLN A 49 10.32 -5.22 12.62
CA GLN A 49 11.30 -6.10 13.29
C GLN A 49 10.67 -7.14 14.22
N GLY A 50 9.38 -7.11 14.40
CA GLY A 50 8.67 -7.89 15.41
C GLY A 50 8.25 -9.29 14.99
N LEU A 51 8.42 -9.67 13.73
CA LEU A 51 8.00 -10.97 13.18
C LEU A 51 8.55 -12.13 14.01
N LYS A 52 7.68 -13.09 14.32
CA LYS A 52 7.99 -14.28 15.13
C LYS A 52 7.53 -15.56 14.44
N PRO A 53 8.22 -16.67 14.65
CA PRO A 53 7.70 -17.98 14.24
C PRO A 53 6.33 -18.25 14.89
N GLY A 54 5.38 -18.66 14.08
CA GLY A 54 4.00 -18.92 14.51
C GLY A 54 3.03 -17.75 14.34
N ASP A 55 3.51 -16.59 13.86
CA ASP A 55 2.62 -15.50 13.48
C ASP A 55 1.85 -15.85 12.21
N ASP A 56 0.59 -15.45 12.14
CA ASP A 56 -0.23 -15.50 10.93
C ASP A 56 -0.09 -14.18 10.16
N LEU A 57 -0.19 -14.25 8.83
CA LEU A 57 -0.18 -13.08 7.96
C LEU A 57 -1.61 -12.62 7.69
N TRP A 58 -1.85 -11.34 7.89
CA TRP A 58 -3.12 -10.69 7.63
C TRP A 58 -2.93 -9.51 6.71
N LEU A 59 -3.77 -9.42 5.69
CA LEU A 59 -3.81 -8.30 4.76
C LEU A 59 -5.03 -7.42 5.05
N PHE A 60 -4.81 -6.12 5.22
CA PHE A 60 -5.84 -5.12 5.39
C PHE A 60 -5.80 -4.14 4.22
N GLY A 61 -6.93 -3.94 3.58
CA GLY A 61 -7.05 -3.10 2.40
C GLY A 61 -7.79 -3.81 1.27
N PRO A 62 -7.69 -3.28 0.07
CA PRO A 62 -8.25 -3.93 -1.11
C PRO A 62 -7.50 -5.23 -1.47
N ASP A 63 -8.04 -5.96 -2.45
CA ASP A 63 -7.35 -7.05 -3.10
C ASP A 63 -6.09 -6.58 -3.85
N LEU A 64 -5.18 -7.49 -4.14
CA LEU A 64 -3.86 -7.20 -4.70
C LEU A 64 -3.82 -7.28 -6.24
N GLY A 65 -2.84 -6.56 -6.81
CA GLY A 65 -2.47 -6.61 -8.21
C GLY A 65 -3.18 -5.60 -9.09
N GLY A 66 -4.18 -4.85 -8.57
CA GLY A 66 -4.94 -3.88 -9.35
C GLY A 66 -4.10 -2.68 -9.81
N ALA A 67 -3.19 -2.21 -8.97
CA ALA A 67 -2.29 -1.12 -9.34
C ALA A 67 -1.31 -1.55 -10.45
N ARG A 68 -0.74 -2.74 -10.36
CA ARG A 68 0.12 -3.32 -11.40
C ARG A 68 -0.63 -3.48 -12.73
N ALA A 69 -1.87 -3.94 -12.69
CA ALA A 69 -2.68 -4.07 -13.89
C ALA A 69 -2.89 -2.73 -14.59
N TYR A 70 -3.10 -1.66 -13.82
CA TYR A 70 -3.24 -0.33 -14.39
C TYR A 70 -1.95 0.16 -15.07
N LEU A 71 -0.79 -0.12 -14.52
CA LEU A 71 0.49 0.22 -15.16
C LEU A 71 0.64 -0.46 -16.52
N ASP A 72 0.24 -1.71 -16.66
CA ASP A 72 0.27 -2.41 -17.94
C ASP A 72 -0.76 -1.82 -18.93
N VAL A 73 -1.92 -1.38 -18.44
CA VAL A 73 -2.92 -0.67 -19.24
C VAL A 73 -2.38 0.66 -19.77
N LEU A 74 -1.64 1.42 -18.95
CA LEU A 74 -1.03 2.68 -19.39
C LEU A 74 -0.02 2.50 -20.54
N GLN A 75 0.59 1.34 -20.63
CA GLN A 75 1.52 0.99 -21.72
C GLN A 75 0.80 0.51 -22.98
N ASN A 76 -0.49 0.17 -22.89
CA ASN A 76 -1.29 -0.35 -23.99
C ASN A 76 -2.37 0.66 -24.41
N THR A 77 -2.19 1.31 -25.55
CA THR A 77 -3.07 2.36 -26.05
C THR A 77 -4.48 1.90 -26.43
N GLN A 78 -4.75 0.61 -26.51
CA GLN A 78 -6.07 0.04 -26.86
C GLN A 78 -6.84 -0.47 -25.64
N ALA A 79 -6.30 -0.38 -24.44
CA ALA A 79 -6.93 -0.86 -23.22
C ALA A 79 -7.93 0.15 -22.63
N ASP A 80 -8.89 -0.34 -21.86
CA ASP A 80 -9.81 0.50 -21.09
C ASP A 80 -9.07 1.10 -19.88
N HIS A 81 -8.62 2.34 -20.03
CA HIS A 81 -7.86 3.06 -19.01
C HIS A 81 -8.68 3.43 -17.77
N ALA A 82 -9.99 3.27 -17.76
CA ALA A 82 -10.80 3.54 -16.57
C ALA A 82 -10.73 2.40 -15.55
N LEU A 83 -10.55 1.18 -16.04
CA LEU A 83 -10.46 0.02 -15.18
C LEU A 83 -9.16 0.07 -14.35
N TRP A 84 -9.24 -0.24 -13.09
CA TRP A 84 -8.14 -0.21 -12.12
C TRP A 84 -7.47 1.15 -11.88
N ALA A 85 -7.85 2.24 -12.59
CA ALA A 85 -7.28 3.57 -12.41
C ALA A 85 -7.34 4.06 -10.95
N GLU A 86 -8.47 3.82 -10.27
CA GLU A 86 -8.64 4.19 -8.86
C GLU A 86 -7.66 3.45 -7.94
N ARG A 87 -7.30 2.21 -8.26
CA ARG A 87 -6.34 1.41 -7.49
C ARG A 87 -4.95 2.04 -7.48
N TYR A 88 -4.53 2.58 -8.61
CA TYR A 88 -3.22 3.18 -8.78
C TYR A 88 -3.19 4.65 -8.33
N TRP A 89 -4.17 5.46 -8.79
CA TRP A 89 -4.15 6.90 -8.54
C TRP A 89 -4.68 7.32 -7.19
N ARG A 90 -5.43 6.46 -6.51
CA ARG A 90 -6.12 6.78 -5.26
C ARG A 90 -6.09 5.63 -4.27
N PRO A 91 -4.90 5.15 -3.90
CA PRO A 91 -4.80 4.12 -2.86
C PRO A 91 -5.41 4.64 -1.55
N GLU A 92 -6.12 3.78 -0.85
CA GLU A 92 -6.77 4.12 0.41
C GLU A 92 -5.85 3.77 1.58
N PRO A 93 -5.33 4.75 2.33
CA PRO A 93 -4.47 4.49 3.48
C PRO A 93 -5.19 3.73 4.59
N GLN A 94 -4.54 2.73 5.16
CA GLN A 94 -5.12 1.83 6.17
C GLN A 94 -4.85 2.31 7.62
N PHE A 95 -5.06 3.60 7.91
CA PHE A 95 -4.73 4.21 9.21
C PHE A 95 -5.50 3.60 10.36
N ASP A 96 -6.80 3.38 10.20
CA ASP A 96 -7.66 2.83 11.27
C ASP A 96 -7.22 1.44 11.67
N PHE A 97 -6.85 0.60 10.70
CA PHE A 97 -6.29 -0.72 10.97
C PHE A 97 -4.92 -0.62 11.63
N GLY A 98 -4.03 0.26 11.15
CA GLY A 98 -2.74 0.48 11.77
C GLY A 98 -2.85 0.91 13.23
N ILE A 99 -3.83 1.74 13.57
CA ILE A 99 -4.10 2.16 14.96
C ILE A 99 -4.69 1.01 15.78
N ALA A 100 -5.67 0.30 15.25
CA ALA A 100 -6.36 -0.79 15.95
C ALA A 100 -5.43 -1.98 16.25
N LEU A 101 -4.43 -2.20 15.39
CA LEU A 101 -3.49 -3.31 15.53
C LEU A 101 -2.31 -3.03 16.49
N ARG A 102 -2.22 -1.82 17.06
CA ARG A 102 -1.27 -1.55 18.14
C ARG A 102 -1.49 -2.53 19.28
N ASN A 103 -0.41 -3.09 19.81
CA ASN A 103 -0.44 -4.16 20.86
C ASN A 103 -1.03 -5.52 20.41
N VAL A 104 -1.47 -5.67 19.15
CA VAL A 104 -1.96 -6.93 18.59
C VAL A 104 -0.95 -7.49 17.60
N ALA A 105 -0.60 -6.69 16.58
CA ALA A 105 0.37 -7.11 15.57
C ALA A 105 1.79 -7.15 16.13
N SER A 106 2.54 -8.17 15.76
CA SER A 106 3.96 -8.29 16.11
C SER A 106 4.86 -7.51 15.16
N ALA A 107 4.48 -7.37 13.88
CA ALA A 107 5.14 -6.57 12.87
C ALA A 107 4.09 -6.02 11.89
N MET A 108 4.40 -4.93 11.23
CA MET A 108 3.58 -4.38 10.13
C MET A 108 4.46 -3.78 9.04
N ILE A 109 3.98 -3.84 7.81
CA ILE A 109 4.56 -3.20 6.63
C ILE A 109 3.43 -2.86 5.65
N ASP A 110 3.59 -1.81 4.86
CA ASP A 110 2.75 -1.55 3.69
C ASP A 110 3.23 -2.37 2.48
N ILE A 111 2.34 -2.65 1.53
CA ILE A 111 2.70 -3.30 0.27
C ILE A 111 2.89 -2.21 -0.78
N SER A 112 4.12 -1.79 -0.96
CA SER A 112 4.56 -0.76 -1.91
C SER A 112 5.37 -1.33 -3.08
N ASP A 113 6.16 -2.34 -2.83
CA ASP A 113 7.08 -2.95 -3.81
C ASP A 113 6.58 -4.31 -4.33
N GLY A 114 5.54 -4.83 -3.70
CA GLY A 114 4.90 -6.10 -4.02
C GLY A 114 4.96 -7.10 -2.85
N LEU A 115 3.95 -7.94 -2.75
CA LEU A 115 3.76 -8.83 -1.60
C LEU A 115 5.02 -9.64 -1.26
N CYS A 116 5.68 -10.23 -2.27
CA CYS A 116 6.87 -11.05 -2.04
C CYS A 116 8.04 -10.20 -1.52
N GLN A 117 8.27 -9.02 -2.09
CA GLN A 117 9.39 -8.17 -1.72
C GLN A 117 9.19 -7.60 -0.32
N ASP A 118 8.00 -7.11 0.00
CA ASP A 118 7.69 -6.53 1.31
C ASP A 118 7.71 -7.59 2.42
N LEU A 119 7.26 -8.81 2.14
CA LEU A 119 7.41 -9.95 3.05
C LEU A 119 8.89 -10.30 3.30
N MET A 120 9.74 -10.23 2.27
CA MET A 120 11.18 -10.44 2.47
C MET A 120 11.78 -9.37 3.38
N HIS A 121 11.34 -8.13 3.28
CA HIS A 121 11.76 -7.07 4.21
C HIS A 121 11.38 -7.37 5.67
N LEU A 122 10.22 -7.98 5.92
CA LEU A 122 9.86 -8.45 7.27
C LEU A 122 10.78 -9.57 7.75
N VAL A 123 11.10 -10.54 6.88
CA VAL A 123 12.01 -11.66 7.20
C VAL A 123 13.42 -11.16 7.52
N GLU A 124 13.97 -10.29 6.67
CA GLU A 124 15.30 -9.71 6.84
C GLU A 124 15.44 -8.87 8.11
N ARG A 125 14.36 -8.21 8.53
CA ARG A 125 14.32 -7.39 9.73
C ARG A 125 13.94 -8.15 10.99
N ALA A 126 13.52 -9.41 10.87
CA ALA A 126 13.16 -10.24 12.03
C ALA A 126 14.35 -10.41 12.99
N LYS A 127 14.09 -10.31 14.29
CA LYS A 127 15.12 -10.49 15.33
C LYS A 127 15.63 -11.92 15.43
N LYS A 128 14.89 -12.87 14.91
CA LYS A 128 15.22 -14.31 14.86
C LYS A 128 15.02 -14.82 13.45
N PRO A 129 15.76 -15.83 13.02
CA PRO A 129 15.52 -16.47 11.72
C PRO A 129 14.06 -16.86 11.57
N ALA A 130 13.44 -16.41 10.50
CA ALA A 130 12.05 -16.68 10.17
C ALA A 130 11.94 -17.06 8.70
N SER A 131 10.89 -17.80 8.36
CA SER A 131 10.49 -18.10 6.99
C SER A 131 8.98 -17.91 6.87
N ILE A 132 8.54 -17.51 5.71
CA ILE A 132 7.11 -17.29 5.42
C ILE A 132 6.64 -18.34 4.43
N LYS A 133 5.48 -18.91 4.71
CA LYS A 133 4.78 -19.82 3.80
C LYS A 133 3.50 -19.16 3.34
N LEU A 134 3.44 -18.83 2.05
CA LEU A 134 2.22 -18.34 1.40
C LEU A 134 1.44 -19.51 0.80
N GLN A 135 0.13 -19.49 0.96
CA GLN A 135 -0.79 -20.36 0.25
C GLN A 135 -1.46 -19.52 -0.84
N SER A 136 -1.19 -19.85 -2.10
CA SER A 136 -1.66 -19.06 -3.25
C SER A 136 -3.17 -18.89 -3.27
N GLN A 137 -3.91 -19.89 -2.77
CA GLN A 137 -5.38 -19.87 -2.70
C GLN A 137 -5.93 -18.88 -1.66
N MET A 138 -5.09 -18.41 -0.73
CA MET A 138 -5.47 -17.47 0.33
C MET A 138 -5.09 -16.03 -0.01
N ILE A 139 -4.39 -15.81 -1.12
CA ILE A 139 -4.01 -14.46 -1.55
C ILE A 139 -5.26 -13.80 -2.16
N PRO A 140 -5.68 -12.63 -1.64
CA PRO A 140 -6.84 -11.92 -2.17
C PRO A 140 -6.51 -11.29 -3.53
N LEU A 141 -6.95 -11.94 -4.59
CA LEU A 141 -6.77 -11.46 -5.95
C LEU A 141 -7.91 -10.55 -6.37
N CYS A 142 -7.59 -9.50 -7.11
CA CYS A 142 -8.59 -8.65 -7.74
C CYS A 142 -9.47 -9.48 -8.69
N ALA A 143 -10.77 -9.54 -8.43
CA ALA A 143 -11.70 -10.37 -9.18
C ALA A 143 -11.72 -10.02 -10.67
N ASP A 144 -11.74 -8.73 -10.99
CA ASP A 144 -11.71 -8.25 -12.37
C ASP A 144 -10.43 -8.67 -13.11
N LEU A 145 -9.31 -8.81 -12.40
CA LEU A 145 -8.07 -9.35 -12.98
C LEU A 145 -8.20 -10.83 -13.31
N VAL A 146 -8.76 -11.60 -12.39
CA VAL A 146 -8.99 -13.03 -12.59
C VAL A 146 -9.88 -13.27 -13.80
N ASP A 147 -10.97 -12.51 -13.91
CA ASP A 147 -11.93 -12.64 -15.00
C ASP A 147 -11.35 -12.25 -16.37
N ARG A 148 -10.48 -11.23 -16.41
CA ARG A 148 -9.95 -10.69 -17.67
C ARG A 148 -8.65 -11.32 -18.12
N LEU A 149 -7.74 -11.61 -17.18
CA LEU A 149 -6.38 -12.05 -17.46
C LEU A 149 -6.10 -13.48 -16.98
N GLY A 150 -7.03 -14.09 -16.26
CA GLY A 150 -6.89 -15.41 -15.67
C GLY A 150 -6.15 -15.40 -14.32
N THR A 151 -6.38 -16.46 -13.54
CA THR A 151 -5.87 -16.60 -12.17
C THR A 151 -4.35 -16.56 -12.09
N GLN A 152 -3.65 -17.11 -13.07
CA GLN A 152 -2.18 -17.18 -13.04
C GLN A 152 -1.56 -15.76 -13.15
N THR A 153 -2.04 -14.95 -14.09
CA THR A 153 -1.57 -13.59 -14.28
C THR A 153 -1.96 -12.71 -13.08
N ALA A 154 -3.20 -12.86 -12.57
CA ALA A 154 -3.65 -12.15 -11.39
C ALA A 154 -2.77 -12.46 -10.16
N LEU A 155 -2.39 -13.74 -9.98
CA LEU A 155 -1.49 -14.17 -8.91
C LEU A 155 -0.09 -13.58 -9.07
N GLU A 156 0.45 -13.57 -10.28
CA GLU A 156 1.75 -12.97 -10.57
C GLU A 156 1.74 -11.48 -10.22
N TYR A 157 0.69 -10.74 -10.63
CA TYR A 157 0.54 -9.33 -10.31
C TYR A 157 0.41 -9.08 -8.81
N ALA A 158 -0.35 -9.90 -8.10
CA ALA A 158 -0.49 -9.80 -6.64
C ALA A 158 0.82 -10.07 -5.89
N LEU A 159 1.66 -10.99 -6.40
CA LEU A 159 2.92 -11.34 -5.74
C LEU A 159 4.04 -10.34 -6.01
N THR A 160 4.08 -9.76 -7.22
CA THR A 160 5.22 -8.99 -7.72
C THR A 160 4.88 -7.53 -8.05
N GLY A 161 3.60 -7.20 -8.13
CA GLY A 161 3.14 -5.84 -8.39
C GLY A 161 3.20 -4.97 -7.13
N GLY A 162 3.73 -3.77 -7.26
CA GLY A 162 3.71 -2.75 -6.21
C GLY A 162 2.51 -1.81 -6.29
N ASP A 163 2.58 -0.76 -5.49
CA ASP A 163 1.61 0.35 -5.45
C ASP A 163 0.20 -0.03 -4.95
N ASP A 164 0.01 -1.19 -4.34
CA ASP A 164 -1.28 -1.58 -3.77
C ASP A 164 -1.57 -0.87 -2.43
N TYR A 165 -0.55 -0.51 -1.66
CA TYR A 165 -0.62 0.19 -0.36
C TYR A 165 -1.58 -0.43 0.66
N CYS A 166 -1.76 -1.74 0.59
CA CYS A 166 -2.39 -2.52 1.65
C CYS A 166 -1.49 -2.57 2.88
N LEU A 167 -2.06 -2.79 4.04
CA LEU A 167 -1.30 -3.02 5.28
C LEU A 167 -1.18 -4.53 5.53
N LEU A 168 0.04 -5.02 5.72
CA LEU A 168 0.37 -6.40 6.01
C LEU A 168 0.95 -6.53 7.43
#